data_779ac0ac46792457c62616137415b65e
#
_entry.id   779ac0ac46792457c62616137415b65e
#
_cell.length_a   1.000
_cell.length_b   1.000
_cell.length_c   1.000
_cell.angle_alpha   90.00
_cell.angle_beta   90.00
_cell.angle_gamma   90.00
#
_symmetry.space_group_name_H-M   'P 1'
#
loop_
_entity.id
_entity.type
_entity.pdbx_description
1 polymer ?
#
loop_
_entity_poly.entity_id
_entity_poly.type
_entity_poly.pdbx_seq_one_letter_code
_entity_poly.pdbx_strand_id
1 'polypeptide(L)'
;MAMDIIDYEMATTSSAPAIEGACHCGAVRWRFEGDPGSATACNCTVCRRYGVLWIYDYDGERIHVAGPTTAYVRGDSLGFYFCPSCGCVAYWRALDVDAQGRRRTAVNVRLAEPDAVARLPI
;
A
#
# COMPACT_ATOMS: atom_id res chain seq x y z
N MET A 1 10.88 10.91 -10.91
CA MET A 1 11.62 10.10 -9.92
C MET A 1 12.12 10.95 -8.77
N ALA A 2 12.90 11.98 -9.04
CA ALA A 2 13.44 12.81 -7.97
C ALA A 2 12.34 13.45 -7.13
N MET A 3 11.26 13.88 -7.78
CA MET A 3 10.13 14.50 -7.11
C MET A 3 9.49 13.52 -6.11
N ASP A 4 9.24 12.28 -6.54
CA ASP A 4 8.63 11.28 -5.68
C ASP A 4 9.54 10.96 -4.49
N ILE A 5 10.85 10.90 -4.73
CA ILE A 5 11.82 10.63 -3.68
C ILE A 5 11.79 11.74 -2.65
N ILE A 6 11.71 12.99 -3.08
CA ILE A 6 11.67 14.13 -2.17
C ILE A 6 10.41 14.10 -1.30
N ASP A 7 9.25 13.88 -1.90
CA ASP A 7 8.01 13.79 -1.15
C ASP A 7 8.05 12.63 -0.17
N TYR A 8 8.57 11.52 -0.62
CA TYR A 8 8.68 10.32 0.19
C TYR A 8 9.59 10.55 1.39
N GLU A 9 10.73 11.18 1.17
CA GLU A 9 11.67 11.46 2.25
C GLU A 9 11.10 12.44 3.26
N MET A 10 10.32 13.40 2.83
CA MET A 10 9.64 14.29 3.76
C MET A 10 8.70 13.52 4.67
N ALA A 11 8.01 12.52 4.11
CA ALA A 11 7.15 11.66 4.91
C ALA A 11 7.97 10.81 5.88
N THR A 12 9.22 10.48 5.55
CA THR A 12 10.07 9.64 6.39
C THR A 12 10.89 10.42 7.42
N THR A 13 10.78 11.74 7.46
CA THR A 13 11.49 12.52 8.47
C THR A 13 10.93 12.32 9.88
N SER A 14 9.73 11.73 9.98
CA SER A 14 9.16 11.36 11.26
C SER A 14 10.04 10.31 11.93
N SER A 15 10.22 10.42 13.24
CA SER A 15 10.95 9.42 14.02
C SER A 15 10.08 8.20 14.34
N ALA A 16 8.80 8.22 14.00
CA ALA A 16 7.91 7.10 14.27
C ALA A 16 8.32 5.86 13.47
N PRO A 17 8.15 4.65 14.03
CA PRO A 17 8.37 3.43 13.26
C PRO A 17 7.52 3.41 12.00
N ALA A 18 8.07 2.85 10.94
CA ALA A 18 7.36 2.77 9.68
C ALA A 18 7.78 1.53 8.92
N ILE A 19 6.87 1.03 8.09
CA ILE A 19 7.14 -0.03 7.13
C ILE A 19 7.07 0.60 5.75
N GLU A 20 8.00 0.25 4.89
CA GLU A 20 8.06 0.81 3.53
C GLU A 20 8.10 -0.32 2.51
N GLY A 21 7.44 -0.10 1.39
CA GLY A 21 7.45 -1.05 0.30
C GLY A 21 7.61 -0.36 -1.04
N ALA A 22 8.10 -1.13 -2.02
CA ALA A 22 8.27 -0.66 -3.38
C ALA A 22 7.98 -1.80 -4.35
N CYS A 23 7.44 -1.46 -5.52
CA CYS A 23 7.28 -2.44 -6.57
C CYS A 23 8.65 -2.87 -7.10
N HIS A 24 8.67 -3.92 -7.91
CA HIS A 24 9.95 -4.49 -8.36
C HIS A 24 10.84 -3.48 -9.07
N CYS A 25 10.27 -2.61 -9.90
CA CYS A 25 11.08 -1.60 -10.61
C CYS A 25 11.32 -0.33 -9.76
N GLY A 26 10.70 -0.20 -8.60
CA GLY A 26 10.89 0.92 -7.69
C GLY A 26 10.06 2.15 -7.99
N ALA A 27 9.26 2.15 -9.06
CA ALA A 27 8.51 3.33 -9.46
C ALA A 27 7.32 3.64 -8.54
N VAL A 28 6.70 2.61 -7.97
CA VAL A 28 5.56 2.75 -7.07
C VAL A 28 6.00 2.37 -5.68
N ARG A 29 5.72 3.24 -4.71
CA ARG A 29 6.18 3.04 -3.33
C ARG A 29 5.09 3.43 -2.35
N TRP A 30 5.17 2.85 -1.14
CA TRP A 30 4.28 3.22 -0.06
C TRP A 30 5.02 3.21 1.27
N ARG A 31 4.45 3.92 2.24
CA ARG A 31 4.92 3.98 3.62
C ARG A 31 3.73 3.81 4.54
N PHE A 32 3.87 2.96 5.54
CA PHE A 32 2.88 2.75 6.59
C PHE A 32 3.49 3.18 7.92
N GLU A 33 2.88 4.12 8.60
CA GLU A 33 3.39 4.66 9.85
C GLU A 33 2.85 3.88 11.04
N GLY A 34 3.75 3.45 11.93
CA GLY A 34 3.41 2.70 13.12
C GLY A 34 3.33 1.21 12.88
N ASP A 35 2.80 0.51 13.87
CA ASP A 35 2.68 -0.95 13.85
C ASP A 35 1.28 -1.33 13.38
N PRO A 36 1.15 -2.07 12.26
CA PRO A 36 -0.16 -2.50 11.80
C PRO A 36 -0.77 -3.64 12.61
N GLY A 37 0.01 -4.30 13.45
CA GLY A 37 -0.45 -5.41 14.29
C GLY A 37 -0.47 -6.75 13.57
N SER A 38 -1.00 -6.81 12.37
CA SER A 38 -1.09 -8.05 11.59
C SER A 38 -1.21 -7.73 10.11
N ALA A 39 -1.02 -8.74 9.28
CA ALA A 39 -1.27 -8.66 7.85
C ALA A 39 -2.34 -9.69 7.48
N THR A 40 -3.09 -9.44 6.42
CA THR A 40 -4.19 -10.29 6.00
C THR A 40 -3.93 -10.91 4.64
N ALA A 41 -4.01 -12.25 4.59
CA ALA A 41 -4.03 -13.01 3.34
C ALA A 41 -5.50 -13.22 2.95
N CYS A 42 -6.02 -12.35 2.10
CA CYS A 42 -7.41 -12.41 1.70
C CYS A 42 -7.63 -13.53 0.67
N ASN A 43 -8.63 -14.37 0.90
CA ASN A 43 -8.93 -15.50 0.03
C ASN A 43 -9.96 -15.19 -1.05
N CYS A 44 -10.31 -13.93 -1.26
CA CYS A 44 -11.26 -13.60 -2.32
C CYS A 44 -10.65 -13.91 -3.69
N THR A 45 -11.52 -13.93 -4.72
CA THR A 45 -11.10 -14.37 -6.05
C THR A 45 -9.96 -13.56 -6.64
N VAL A 46 -9.89 -12.26 -6.35
CA VAL A 46 -8.86 -11.39 -6.90
C VAL A 46 -7.61 -11.38 -6.01
N CYS A 47 -7.78 -11.23 -4.69
CA CYS A 47 -6.62 -11.11 -3.80
C CYS A 47 -5.74 -12.35 -3.79
N ARG A 48 -6.34 -13.55 -3.78
CA ARG A 48 -5.54 -14.77 -3.79
C ARG A 48 -4.77 -14.95 -5.10
N ARG A 49 -5.29 -14.41 -6.20
CA ARG A 49 -4.59 -14.47 -7.50
C ARG A 49 -3.44 -13.51 -7.58
N TYR A 50 -3.56 -12.35 -6.95
CA TYR A 50 -2.45 -11.42 -6.83
C TYR A 50 -1.38 -11.91 -5.86
N GLY A 51 -1.74 -12.77 -4.90
CA GLY A 51 -0.80 -13.24 -3.88
C GLY A 51 -0.40 -12.16 -2.89
N VAL A 52 -1.29 -11.24 -2.62
CA VAL A 52 -1.02 -10.07 -1.78
C VAL A 52 -1.20 -10.39 -0.30
N LEU A 53 -0.52 -9.60 0.54
CA LEU A 53 -0.77 -9.52 1.98
C LEU A 53 -1.06 -8.07 2.32
N TRP A 54 -2.20 -7.83 2.96
CA TRP A 54 -2.66 -6.46 3.20
C TRP A 54 -2.44 -6.00 4.63
N ILE A 55 -2.01 -4.76 4.78
CA ILE A 55 -2.15 -4.01 6.03
C ILE A 55 -3.00 -2.79 5.73
N TYR A 56 -3.89 -2.46 6.66
CA TYR A 56 -5.01 -1.55 6.43
C TYR A 56 -4.90 -0.28 7.25
N ASP A 57 -5.29 0.84 6.64
CA ASP A 57 -5.53 2.08 7.35
C ASP A 57 -6.32 3.03 6.43
N TYR A 58 -6.02 4.31 6.48
CA TYR A 58 -6.69 5.31 5.67
C TYR A 58 -5.65 6.12 4.89
N ASP A 59 -6.02 6.46 3.65
CA ASP A 59 -5.16 7.20 2.73
C ASP A 59 -4.84 8.58 3.32
N GLY A 60 -3.56 8.93 3.32
CA GLY A 60 -3.09 10.22 3.83
C GLY A 60 -2.97 10.28 5.34
N GLU A 61 -3.35 9.24 6.06
CA GLU A 61 -3.18 9.19 7.52
C GLU A 61 -1.94 8.37 7.84
N ARG A 62 -2.08 7.05 8.08
CA ARG A 62 -0.91 6.21 8.32
C ARG A 62 -0.33 5.63 7.03
N ILE A 63 -1.08 5.69 5.93
CA ILE A 63 -0.64 5.18 4.63
C ILE A 63 -0.37 6.34 3.68
N HIS A 64 0.82 6.35 3.10
CA HIS A 64 1.22 7.32 2.08
C HIS A 64 1.74 6.55 0.88
N VAL A 65 1.27 6.92 -0.31
CA VAL A 65 1.61 6.24 -1.56
C VAL A 65 2.22 7.22 -2.54
N ALA A 66 3.09 6.74 -3.42
CA ALA A 66 3.75 7.56 -4.43
C ALA A 66 4.02 6.74 -5.68
N GLY A 67 4.08 7.42 -6.81
CA GLY A 67 4.43 6.84 -8.09
C GLY A 67 3.23 6.61 -8.99
N PRO A 68 3.49 6.42 -10.29
CA PRO A 68 2.41 6.24 -11.28
C PRO A 68 1.81 4.85 -11.17
N THR A 69 0.48 4.78 -11.24
CA THR A 69 -0.23 3.50 -11.17
C THR A 69 -1.30 3.41 -12.24
N THR A 70 -1.70 2.17 -12.52
CA THR A 70 -2.91 1.84 -13.26
C THR A 70 -3.82 1.12 -12.30
N ALA A 71 -5.13 1.32 -12.42
CA ALA A 71 -6.09 0.74 -11.50
C ALA A 71 -6.94 -0.32 -12.19
N TYR A 72 -7.11 -1.46 -11.50
CA TYR A 72 -8.15 -2.42 -11.85
C TYR A 72 -9.29 -2.19 -10.85
N VAL A 73 -10.37 -1.61 -11.35
CA VAL A 73 -11.52 -1.28 -10.52
C VAL A 73 -12.44 -2.49 -10.44
N ARG A 74 -12.77 -2.91 -9.22
CA ARG A 74 -13.61 -4.06 -9.00
C ARG A 74 -14.96 -3.58 -8.49
N GLY A 75 -15.98 -3.77 -9.34
CA GLY A 75 -17.32 -3.33 -9.02
C GLY A 75 -17.36 -1.82 -8.82
N ASP A 76 -18.07 -1.40 -7.78
CA ASP A 76 -18.16 0.00 -7.42
C ASP A 76 -17.62 0.28 -6.01
N SER A 77 -16.76 -0.61 -5.51
CA SER A 77 -16.25 -0.55 -4.14
C SER A 77 -14.84 -0.04 -4.05
N LEU A 78 -13.91 -0.64 -4.80
CA LEU A 78 -12.49 -0.30 -4.68
C LEU A 78 -11.73 -0.56 -5.97
N GLY A 79 -10.53 0.02 -6.05
CA GLY A 79 -9.60 -0.24 -7.13
C GLY A 79 -8.28 -0.80 -6.61
N PHE A 80 -7.71 -1.74 -7.35
CA PHE A 80 -6.38 -2.27 -7.10
C PHE A 80 -5.40 -1.50 -7.97
N TYR A 81 -4.37 -0.94 -7.35
CA TYR A 81 -3.43 -0.05 -8.01
C TYR A 81 -2.11 -0.77 -8.21
N PHE A 82 -1.66 -0.87 -9.44
CA PHE A 82 -0.44 -1.59 -9.78
C PHE A 82 0.48 -0.74 -10.65
N CYS A 83 1.76 -1.08 -10.62
CA CYS A 83 2.75 -0.40 -11.43
C CYS A 83 2.54 -0.73 -12.91
N PRO A 84 2.40 0.28 -13.77
CA PRO A 84 2.21 0.01 -15.19
C PRO A 84 3.44 -0.57 -15.88
N SER A 85 4.62 -0.47 -15.25
CA SER A 85 5.87 -0.96 -15.83
C SER A 85 6.18 -2.39 -15.42
N CYS A 86 6.11 -2.72 -14.11
CA CYS A 86 6.46 -4.05 -13.64
C CYS A 86 5.27 -4.91 -13.24
N GLY A 87 4.07 -4.32 -13.13
CA GLY A 87 2.84 -5.05 -12.86
C GLY A 87 2.58 -5.39 -11.40
N CYS A 88 3.45 -5.04 -10.48
CA CYS A 88 3.23 -5.35 -9.07
C CYS A 88 2.04 -4.59 -8.52
N VAL A 89 1.13 -5.29 -7.83
CA VAL A 89 0.02 -4.67 -7.14
C VAL A 89 0.53 -4.07 -5.85
N ALA A 90 0.40 -2.76 -5.71
CA ALA A 90 1.00 -2.04 -4.58
C ALA A 90 -0.02 -1.78 -3.48
N TYR A 91 -1.24 -1.39 -3.82
CA TYR A 91 -2.25 -1.08 -2.82
C TYR A 91 -3.65 -1.14 -3.44
N TRP A 92 -4.67 -1.18 -2.58
CA TRP A 92 -6.02 -0.89 -3.01
C TRP A 92 -6.54 0.33 -2.27
N ARG A 93 -7.53 0.96 -2.84
CA ARG A 93 -8.13 2.17 -2.29
C ARG A 93 -9.62 2.14 -2.56
N ALA A 94 -10.43 2.46 -1.55
CA ALA A 94 -11.86 2.58 -1.74
C ALA A 94 -12.18 3.68 -2.74
N LEU A 95 -13.22 3.49 -3.54
CA LEU A 95 -13.62 4.49 -4.53
C LEU A 95 -14.24 5.71 -3.85
N ASP A 96 -14.92 5.50 -2.71
CA ASP A 96 -15.59 6.57 -1.98
C ASP A 96 -14.98 6.74 -0.61
N VAL A 97 -15.19 7.93 -0.04
CA VAL A 97 -14.82 8.20 1.34
C VAL A 97 -15.97 7.80 2.26
N ASP A 98 -15.65 7.57 3.55
CA ASP A 98 -16.67 7.28 4.54
C ASP A 98 -17.35 8.55 5.05
N ALA A 99 -18.24 8.41 6.06
CA ALA A 99 -19.00 9.54 6.58
C ALA A 99 -18.12 10.63 7.20
N GLN A 100 -16.89 10.29 7.59
CA GLN A 100 -15.93 11.23 8.15
C GLN A 100 -14.97 11.79 7.08
N GLY A 101 -15.18 11.45 5.82
CA GLY A 101 -14.32 11.92 4.73
C GLY A 101 -13.02 11.15 4.60
N ARG A 102 -12.91 9.97 5.23
CA ARG A 102 -11.69 9.16 5.22
C ARG A 102 -11.81 8.08 4.15
N ARG A 103 -10.70 7.80 3.48
CA ARG A 103 -10.66 6.82 2.39
C ARG A 103 -9.92 5.58 2.83
N ARG A 104 -10.63 4.47 2.95
CA ARG A 104 -10.05 3.18 3.33
C ARG A 104 -9.04 2.73 2.29
N THR A 105 -7.89 2.25 2.76
CA THR A 105 -6.76 1.88 1.91
C THR A 105 -6.00 0.72 2.54
N ALA A 106 -5.36 -0.07 1.72
CA ALA A 106 -4.45 -1.12 2.19
C ALA A 106 -3.23 -1.17 1.28
N VAL A 107 -2.07 -1.46 1.86
CA VAL A 107 -0.85 -1.63 1.09
C VAL A 107 -0.39 -3.08 1.17
N ASN A 108 0.28 -3.52 0.11
CA ASN A 108 0.73 -4.90 -0.05
C ASN A 108 2.11 -5.08 0.59
N VAL A 109 2.15 -5.74 1.76
CA VAL A 109 3.41 -5.93 2.49
C VAL A 109 4.37 -6.90 1.81
N ARG A 110 3.92 -7.61 0.76
CA ARG A 110 4.84 -8.38 -0.08
C ARG A 110 5.88 -7.50 -0.76
N LEU A 111 5.61 -6.21 -0.87
CA LEU A 111 6.53 -5.25 -1.47
C LEU A 111 7.53 -4.67 -0.46
N ALA A 112 7.38 -4.97 0.83
CA ALA A 112 8.35 -4.59 1.84
C ALA A 112 9.46 -5.62 1.89
N GLU A 113 10.62 -5.23 2.44
CA GLU A 113 11.69 -6.19 2.68
C GLU A 113 11.23 -7.24 3.69
N PRO A 114 11.53 -8.52 3.47
CA PRO A 114 11.04 -9.58 4.36
C PRO A 114 11.34 -9.35 5.83
N ASP A 115 12.52 -8.83 6.15
CA ASP A 115 12.91 -8.58 7.53
C ASP A 115 12.01 -7.55 8.22
N ALA A 116 11.51 -6.60 7.47
CA ALA A 116 10.67 -5.52 8.02
C ALA A 116 9.32 -6.03 8.49
N VAL A 117 8.85 -7.16 7.94
CA VAL A 117 7.49 -7.66 8.19
C VAL A 117 7.47 -9.08 8.74
N ALA A 118 8.64 -9.66 9.00
CA ALA A 118 8.74 -11.08 9.40
C ALA A 118 7.97 -11.39 10.68
N ARG A 119 7.83 -10.41 11.59
CA ARG A 119 7.15 -10.61 12.87
C ARG A 119 5.64 -10.42 12.80
N LEU A 120 5.11 -9.94 11.69
CA LEU A 120 3.68 -9.69 11.59
C LEU A 120 2.91 -11.00 11.49
N PRO A 121 1.97 -11.28 12.40
CA PRO A 121 1.10 -12.43 12.23
C PRO A 121 0.17 -12.20 11.03
N ILE A 122 -0.15 -13.31 10.39
CA ILE A 122 -0.98 -13.31 9.18
C ILE A 122 -2.32 -13.98 9.46
#